data_6d9eac11e679a596ef0e78470f4b688e
#
_entry.id   6d9eac11e679a596ef0e78470f4b688e
#
_cell.length_a   1.000
_cell.length_b   1.000
_cell.length_c   1.000
_cell.angle_alpha   90.00
_cell.angle_beta   90.00
_cell.angle_gamma   90.00
#
_symmetry.space_group_name_H-M   'P 1'
#
loop_
_entity.id
_entity.type
_entity.pdbx_description
1 polymer ?
#
loop_
_entity_poly.entity_id
_entity_poly.type
_entity_poly.pdbx_seq_one_letter_code
_entity_poly.pdbx_strand_id
1 'polypeptide(L)'
;MPEPHALVTGAAGFIGSHLVERLLAEGISVTGVDCFTETYEAAFKRRNLERASAHRSFRLIELDLARDDLAALPDPAAVFHLAAQPGVRSSWGADFPVYLERNVLATQRLLERYRDVRLERFVYSSSSSVYGDAEGHPTAETALPRPFSPYGVTKLAGEHLVLLYGRNFGLPVVALRYFTVYGPRQRPDMAFQRFCRSLLAREPVTVYGDGRQSRDFTFVADAVEANWRAWRRPGASGVYNVGGGDEIELRDAIAILGLALDAKPEIRFEPRPPGDPLRTCADATRLEADLEFRPRVGIEHGLAAQAAWARELIAAERA
;
A
#
# COMPACT_ATOMS: atom_id res chain seq x y z
N MET A 1 18.74 0.04 -26.85
CA MET A 1 17.42 -0.52 -26.50
C MET A 1 16.56 0.63 -26.02
N PRO A 2 15.26 0.68 -26.31
CA PRO A 2 14.41 1.72 -25.73
C PRO A 2 14.54 1.66 -24.19
N GLU A 3 14.50 2.83 -23.56
CA GLU A 3 14.53 2.90 -22.08
C GLU A 3 13.34 2.09 -21.53
N PRO A 4 13.54 1.26 -20.50
CA PRO A 4 12.44 0.51 -19.92
C PRO A 4 11.40 1.47 -19.36
N HIS A 5 10.14 1.17 -19.62
CA HIS A 5 8.99 2.00 -19.24
C HIS A 5 8.09 1.24 -18.26
N ALA A 6 7.66 1.89 -17.20
CA ALA A 6 6.75 1.32 -16.21
C ALA A 6 5.46 2.16 -16.10
N LEU A 7 4.34 1.47 -15.88
CA LEU A 7 3.07 2.11 -15.54
C LEU A 7 2.76 1.85 -14.05
N VAL A 8 2.46 2.92 -13.32
CA VAL A 8 2.09 2.85 -11.89
C VAL A 8 0.70 3.43 -11.72
N THR A 9 -0.28 2.61 -11.38
CA THR A 9 -1.62 3.08 -11.03
C THR A 9 -1.71 3.38 -9.53
N GLY A 10 -2.54 4.37 -9.13
CA GLY A 10 -2.50 4.91 -7.77
C GLY A 10 -1.21 5.67 -7.48
N ALA A 11 -0.64 6.28 -8.53
CA ALA A 11 0.67 6.94 -8.50
C ALA A 11 0.74 8.10 -7.50
N ALA A 12 -0.35 8.82 -7.28
CA ALA A 12 -0.45 9.93 -6.33
C ALA A 12 -0.69 9.47 -4.88
N GLY A 13 -0.92 8.16 -4.68
CA GLY A 13 -1.14 7.57 -3.37
C GLY A 13 0.14 7.44 -2.53
N PHE A 14 -0.02 6.94 -1.31
CA PHE A 14 1.06 6.73 -0.34
C PHE A 14 2.21 5.89 -0.93
N ILE A 15 1.98 4.60 -1.17
CA ILE A 15 3.03 3.69 -1.66
C ILE A 15 3.39 4.02 -3.12
N GLY A 16 2.38 4.35 -3.96
CA GLY A 16 2.57 4.64 -5.39
C GLY A 16 3.54 5.78 -5.65
N SER A 17 3.46 6.88 -4.89
CA SER A 17 4.35 8.03 -5.06
C SER A 17 5.82 7.71 -4.72
N HIS A 18 6.06 6.89 -3.71
CA HIS A 18 7.41 6.41 -3.40
C HIS A 18 7.94 5.44 -4.46
N LEU A 19 7.07 4.56 -4.99
CA LEU A 19 7.46 3.65 -6.07
C LEU A 19 7.80 4.41 -7.35
N VAL A 20 7.03 5.43 -7.71
CA VAL A 20 7.35 6.32 -8.85
C VAL A 20 8.74 6.92 -8.69
N GLU A 21 9.05 7.52 -7.53
CA GLU A 21 10.37 8.11 -7.28
C GLU A 21 11.50 7.07 -7.34
N ARG A 22 11.27 5.86 -6.81
CA ARG A 22 12.26 4.77 -6.89
C ARG A 22 12.54 4.36 -8.33
N LEU A 23 11.50 4.17 -9.15
CA LEU A 23 11.65 3.80 -10.55
C LEU A 23 12.39 4.86 -11.36
N LEU A 24 12.07 6.14 -11.15
CA LEU A 24 12.77 7.25 -11.78
C LEU A 24 14.25 7.30 -11.37
N ALA A 25 14.58 7.04 -10.11
CA ALA A 25 15.96 6.97 -9.62
C ALA A 25 16.76 5.81 -10.23
N GLU A 26 16.10 4.73 -10.64
CA GLU A 26 16.70 3.61 -11.38
C GLU A 26 16.79 3.88 -12.91
N GLY A 27 16.46 5.08 -13.38
CA GLY A 27 16.51 5.46 -14.80
C GLY A 27 15.34 4.89 -15.62
N ILE A 28 14.25 4.46 -14.97
CA ILE A 28 13.05 3.95 -15.63
C ILE A 28 12.14 5.12 -15.97
N SER A 29 11.62 5.18 -17.20
CA SER A 29 10.56 6.13 -17.52
C SER A 29 9.23 5.65 -16.93
N VAL A 30 8.43 6.56 -16.35
CA VAL A 30 7.22 6.19 -15.60
C VAL A 30 6.01 6.96 -16.11
N THR A 31 4.95 6.21 -16.44
CA THR A 31 3.60 6.77 -16.54
C THR A 31 2.85 6.49 -15.23
N GLY A 32 2.56 7.54 -14.46
CA GLY A 32 1.68 7.48 -13.31
C GLY A 32 0.22 7.65 -13.73
N VAL A 33 -0.68 6.85 -13.15
CA VAL A 33 -2.14 6.96 -13.34
C VAL A 33 -2.80 7.14 -11.99
N ASP A 34 -3.64 8.17 -11.85
CA ASP A 34 -4.47 8.40 -10.66
C ASP A 34 -5.73 9.18 -11.07
N CYS A 35 -6.84 8.95 -10.41
CA CYS A 35 -8.09 9.71 -10.64
C CYS A 35 -8.40 10.68 -9.51
N PHE A 36 -7.48 10.90 -8.59
CA PHE A 36 -7.56 11.87 -7.48
C PHE A 36 -8.87 11.78 -6.70
N THR A 37 -9.31 10.54 -6.38
CA THR A 37 -10.55 10.32 -5.62
C THR A 37 -10.58 11.12 -4.33
N GLU A 38 -11.78 11.48 -3.87
CA GLU A 38 -12.04 12.26 -2.64
C GLU A 38 -11.89 11.44 -1.33
N THR A 39 -11.24 10.27 -1.36
CA THR A 39 -10.95 9.49 -0.14
C THR A 39 -10.21 10.34 0.92
N TYR A 40 -9.38 11.26 0.45
CA TYR A 40 -8.76 12.36 1.17
C TYR A 40 -8.41 13.48 0.18
N GLU A 41 -8.10 14.67 0.67
CA GLU A 41 -7.90 15.87 -0.15
C GLU A 41 -6.96 15.65 -1.34
N ALA A 42 -7.39 16.04 -2.53
CA ALA A 42 -6.61 15.92 -3.76
C ALA A 42 -5.29 16.72 -3.70
N ALA A 43 -5.25 17.82 -2.96
CA ALA A 43 -4.03 18.61 -2.75
C ALA A 43 -2.91 17.78 -2.10
N PHE A 44 -3.27 16.91 -1.12
CA PHE A 44 -2.33 16.00 -0.49
C PHE A 44 -1.72 15.00 -1.49
N LYS A 45 -2.56 14.46 -2.39
CA LYS A 45 -2.12 13.56 -3.46
C LYS A 45 -1.22 14.29 -4.48
N ARG A 46 -1.57 15.51 -4.87
CA ARG A 46 -0.75 16.31 -5.81
C ARG A 46 0.63 16.62 -5.21
N ARG A 47 0.69 16.96 -3.91
CA ARG A 47 1.95 17.16 -3.18
C ARG A 47 2.84 15.92 -3.19
N ASN A 48 2.27 14.72 -3.09
CA ASN A 48 3.04 13.48 -3.18
C ASN A 48 3.77 13.32 -4.51
N LEU A 49 3.29 13.94 -5.58
CA LEU A 49 3.87 13.86 -6.93
C LEU A 49 4.77 15.05 -7.30
N GLU A 50 4.92 16.08 -6.47
CA GLU A 50 5.68 17.30 -6.82
C GLU A 50 7.08 16.97 -7.33
N ARG A 51 7.83 16.12 -6.62
CA ARG A 51 9.18 15.72 -7.03
C ARG A 51 9.18 14.93 -8.34
N ALA A 52 8.26 13.99 -8.48
CA ALA A 52 8.13 13.18 -9.70
C ALA A 52 7.72 14.05 -10.89
N SER A 53 6.80 15.00 -10.71
CA SER A 53 6.32 15.89 -11.77
C SER A 53 7.39 16.82 -12.35
N ALA A 54 8.44 17.09 -11.58
CA ALA A 54 9.61 17.83 -12.08
C ALA A 54 10.59 16.97 -12.89
N HIS A 55 10.39 15.63 -12.93
CA HIS A 55 11.30 14.72 -13.62
C HIS A 55 10.88 14.51 -15.09
N ARG A 56 11.82 14.72 -16.04
CA ARG A 56 11.55 14.62 -17.50
C ARG A 56 11.03 13.26 -17.96
N SER A 57 11.35 12.18 -17.26
CA SER A 57 10.92 10.81 -17.56
C SER A 57 9.64 10.41 -16.85
N PHE A 58 8.93 11.35 -16.23
CA PHE A 58 7.64 11.13 -15.60
C PHE A 58 6.52 11.77 -16.40
N ARG A 59 5.44 11.02 -16.59
CA ARG A 59 4.18 11.52 -17.17
C ARG A 59 3.03 11.10 -16.27
N LEU A 60 2.16 12.05 -15.92
CA LEU A 60 0.90 11.76 -15.22
C LEU A 60 -0.25 11.70 -16.23
N ILE A 61 -1.08 10.67 -16.08
CA ILE A 61 -2.39 10.54 -16.75
C ILE A 61 -3.45 10.55 -15.67
N GLU A 62 -4.29 11.57 -15.65
CA GLU A 62 -5.46 11.62 -14.77
C GLU A 62 -6.58 10.81 -15.41
N LEU A 63 -6.89 9.62 -14.85
CA LEU A 63 -7.80 8.65 -15.45
C LEU A 63 -8.41 7.73 -14.37
N ASP A 64 -9.73 7.51 -14.46
CA ASP A 64 -10.46 6.55 -13.63
C ASP A 64 -10.49 5.17 -14.31
N LEU A 65 -9.72 4.21 -13.75
CA LEU A 65 -9.63 2.85 -14.30
C LEU A 65 -10.98 2.13 -14.38
N ALA A 66 -11.93 2.50 -13.53
CA ALA A 66 -13.25 1.87 -13.50
C ALA A 66 -14.21 2.42 -14.57
N ARG A 67 -13.99 3.66 -15.04
CA ARG A 67 -14.98 4.39 -15.86
C ARG A 67 -14.47 4.82 -17.21
N ASP A 68 -13.21 5.29 -17.29
CA ASP A 68 -12.65 5.88 -18.50
C ASP A 68 -12.19 4.83 -19.52
N ASP A 69 -11.87 5.27 -20.74
CA ASP A 69 -11.28 4.41 -21.75
C ASP A 69 -9.79 4.15 -21.46
N LEU A 70 -9.43 2.89 -21.29
CA LEU A 70 -8.07 2.47 -21.02
C LEU A 70 -7.18 2.37 -22.26
N ALA A 71 -7.70 2.57 -23.47
CA ALA A 71 -6.91 2.56 -24.71
C ALA A 71 -5.84 3.67 -24.74
N ALA A 72 -6.05 4.75 -23.97
CA ALA A 72 -5.07 5.84 -23.81
C ALA A 72 -3.82 5.45 -23.02
N LEU A 73 -3.85 4.31 -22.29
CA LEU A 73 -2.71 3.83 -21.51
C LEU A 73 -1.62 3.24 -22.44
N PRO A 74 -0.33 3.56 -22.20
CA PRO A 74 0.78 3.03 -23.00
C PRO A 74 0.98 1.52 -22.76
N ASP A 75 1.79 0.89 -23.60
CA ASP A 75 2.26 -0.48 -23.43
C ASP A 75 3.63 -0.46 -22.72
N PRO A 76 3.68 -0.65 -21.41
CA PRO A 76 4.93 -0.61 -20.62
C PRO A 76 5.62 -1.97 -20.60
N ALA A 77 6.87 -2.00 -20.12
CA ALA A 77 7.53 -3.26 -19.76
C ALA A 77 6.91 -3.86 -18.47
N ALA A 78 6.52 -3.01 -17.52
CA ALA A 78 5.90 -3.45 -16.28
C ALA A 78 4.70 -2.58 -15.86
N VAL A 79 3.70 -3.23 -15.28
CA VAL A 79 2.54 -2.60 -14.64
C VAL A 79 2.59 -2.83 -13.14
N PHE A 80 2.52 -1.75 -12.36
CA PHE A 80 2.35 -1.78 -10.92
C PHE A 80 0.94 -1.28 -10.58
N HIS A 81 0.07 -2.19 -10.18
CA HIS A 81 -1.32 -1.87 -9.91
C HIS A 81 -1.55 -1.63 -8.40
N LEU A 82 -1.43 -0.35 -7.98
CA LEU A 82 -1.64 0.08 -6.61
C LEU A 82 -2.95 0.86 -6.43
N ALA A 83 -3.61 1.27 -7.52
CA ALA A 83 -4.90 1.94 -7.45
C ALA A 83 -5.94 1.05 -6.77
N ALA A 84 -6.57 1.55 -5.72
CA ALA A 84 -7.63 0.87 -5.00
C ALA A 84 -8.38 1.86 -4.10
N GLN A 85 -9.62 1.54 -3.74
CA GLN A 85 -10.29 2.14 -2.59
C GLN A 85 -9.79 1.45 -1.33
N PRO A 86 -9.03 2.14 -0.48
CA PRO A 86 -8.51 1.57 0.76
C PRO A 86 -9.48 1.77 1.92
N GLY A 87 -9.21 1.10 3.04
CA GLY A 87 -9.92 1.32 4.30
C GLY A 87 -10.82 0.15 4.69
N VAL A 88 -10.47 -0.51 5.80
CA VAL A 88 -11.25 -1.63 6.35
C VAL A 88 -12.57 -1.12 6.94
N ARG A 89 -12.50 -0.02 7.72
CA ARG A 89 -13.65 0.48 8.49
C ARG A 89 -14.71 1.11 7.62
N SER A 90 -14.33 1.87 6.61
CA SER A 90 -15.22 2.53 5.66
C SER A 90 -15.79 1.58 4.59
N SER A 91 -15.36 0.32 4.54
CA SER A 91 -15.84 -0.63 3.54
C SER A 91 -17.23 -1.23 3.83
N TRP A 92 -17.80 -0.95 4.99
CA TRP A 92 -19.10 -1.44 5.41
C TRP A 92 -20.24 -0.52 4.96
N GLY A 93 -21.44 -1.08 4.81
CA GLY A 93 -22.64 -0.30 4.55
C GLY A 93 -22.73 0.25 3.12
N ALA A 94 -23.16 1.49 3.00
CA ALA A 94 -23.48 2.13 1.71
C ALA A 94 -22.26 2.36 0.81
N ASP A 95 -21.05 2.37 1.36
CA ASP A 95 -19.81 2.63 0.60
C ASP A 95 -19.27 1.38 -0.11
N PHE A 96 -19.79 0.18 0.19
CA PHE A 96 -19.32 -1.07 -0.41
C PHE A 96 -19.30 -1.08 -1.95
N PRO A 97 -20.29 -0.54 -2.69
CA PRO A 97 -20.22 -0.47 -4.14
C PRO A 97 -18.97 0.22 -4.69
N VAL A 98 -18.45 1.25 -4.01
CA VAL A 98 -17.21 1.94 -4.40
C VAL A 98 -16.02 0.99 -4.34
N TYR A 99 -15.99 0.09 -3.34
CA TYR A 99 -14.94 -0.92 -3.23
C TYR A 99 -15.01 -1.98 -4.34
N LEU A 100 -16.22 -2.40 -4.73
CA LEU A 100 -16.38 -3.30 -5.88
C LEU A 100 -15.91 -2.64 -7.18
N GLU A 101 -16.32 -1.41 -7.42
CA GLU A 101 -15.95 -0.67 -8.62
C GLU A 101 -14.43 -0.46 -8.71
N ARG A 102 -13.80 0.04 -7.64
CA ARG A 102 -12.39 0.46 -7.66
C ARG A 102 -11.40 -0.65 -7.40
N ASN A 103 -11.78 -1.73 -6.70
CA ASN A 103 -10.86 -2.82 -6.36
C ASN A 103 -11.05 -4.05 -7.25
N VAL A 104 -12.27 -4.29 -7.74
CA VAL A 104 -12.58 -5.48 -8.53
C VAL A 104 -12.73 -5.13 -10.01
N LEU A 105 -13.68 -4.25 -10.34
CA LEU A 105 -13.93 -3.88 -11.74
C LEU A 105 -12.73 -3.18 -12.36
N ALA A 106 -12.13 -2.18 -11.70
CA ALA A 106 -10.94 -1.48 -12.18
C ALA A 106 -9.76 -2.44 -12.42
N THR A 107 -9.56 -3.41 -11.51
CA THR A 107 -8.53 -4.45 -11.67
C THR A 107 -8.82 -5.31 -12.89
N GLN A 108 -10.05 -5.79 -13.07
CA GLN A 108 -10.43 -6.63 -14.21
C GLN A 108 -10.26 -5.86 -15.53
N ARG A 109 -10.70 -4.62 -15.62
CA ARG A 109 -10.53 -3.79 -16.82
C ARG A 109 -9.06 -3.56 -17.17
N LEU A 110 -8.21 -3.34 -16.17
CA LEU A 110 -6.77 -3.17 -16.40
C LEU A 110 -6.12 -4.48 -16.87
N LEU A 111 -6.55 -5.63 -16.35
CA LEU A 111 -6.10 -6.95 -16.81
C LEU A 111 -6.52 -7.20 -18.26
N GLU A 112 -7.75 -6.87 -18.66
CA GLU A 112 -8.20 -6.95 -20.07
C GLU A 112 -7.37 -6.04 -20.98
N ARG A 113 -7.05 -4.81 -20.54
CA ARG A 113 -6.21 -3.89 -21.31
C ARG A 113 -4.83 -4.47 -21.61
N TYR A 114 -4.27 -5.25 -20.68
CA TYR A 114 -2.91 -5.78 -20.79
C TYR A 114 -2.84 -7.27 -21.11
N ARG A 115 -3.96 -7.95 -21.30
CA ARG A 115 -4.02 -9.39 -21.52
C ARG A 115 -3.15 -9.85 -22.70
N ASP A 116 -3.18 -9.10 -23.80
CA ASP A 116 -2.51 -9.42 -25.04
C ASP A 116 -1.23 -8.59 -25.28
N VAL A 117 -0.84 -7.77 -24.28
CA VAL A 117 0.38 -6.94 -24.30
C VAL A 117 1.55 -7.74 -23.73
N ARG A 118 2.69 -7.68 -24.40
CA ARG A 118 3.91 -8.33 -23.91
C ARG A 118 4.50 -7.55 -22.75
N LEU A 119 4.14 -7.94 -21.54
CA LEU A 119 4.71 -7.43 -20.29
C LEU A 119 5.87 -8.30 -19.81
N GLU A 120 6.84 -7.68 -19.13
CA GLU A 120 7.82 -8.40 -18.31
C GLU A 120 7.19 -8.78 -16.95
N ARG A 121 6.30 -7.91 -16.42
CA ARG A 121 5.62 -8.15 -15.13
C ARG A 121 4.36 -7.30 -14.95
N PHE A 122 3.34 -7.93 -14.34
CA PHE A 122 2.19 -7.26 -13.74
C PHE A 122 2.22 -7.49 -12.22
N VAL A 123 2.51 -6.44 -11.43
CA VAL A 123 2.59 -6.50 -9.97
C VAL A 123 1.29 -5.94 -9.38
N TYR A 124 0.58 -6.76 -8.63
CA TYR A 124 -0.67 -6.40 -7.96
C TYR A 124 -0.46 -6.16 -6.48
N SER A 125 -0.93 -5.02 -5.98
CA SER A 125 -0.95 -4.69 -4.56
C SER A 125 -2.15 -5.36 -3.89
N SER A 126 -1.94 -6.55 -3.32
CA SER A 126 -2.88 -7.24 -2.45
C SER A 126 -2.75 -6.71 -1.00
N SER A 127 -3.29 -7.42 -0.02
CA SER A 127 -3.33 -6.99 1.38
C SER A 127 -3.35 -8.19 2.32
N SER A 128 -2.73 -8.07 3.51
CA SER A 128 -2.90 -9.01 4.62
C SER A 128 -4.35 -9.13 5.11
N SER A 129 -5.22 -8.15 4.78
CA SER A 129 -6.66 -8.20 5.07
C SER A 129 -7.39 -9.38 4.42
N VAL A 130 -6.77 -10.06 3.43
CA VAL A 130 -7.31 -11.29 2.83
C VAL A 130 -7.32 -12.46 3.81
N TYR A 131 -6.44 -12.46 4.81
CA TYR A 131 -6.36 -13.53 5.80
C TYR A 131 -7.41 -13.43 6.91
N GLY A 132 -7.94 -12.23 7.15
CA GLY A 132 -8.82 -11.99 8.30
C GLY A 132 -8.09 -12.13 9.63
N ASP A 133 -8.70 -12.86 10.56
CA ASP A 133 -8.08 -13.23 11.85
C ASP A 133 -7.45 -14.61 11.69
N ALA A 134 -6.22 -14.64 11.19
CA ALA A 134 -5.52 -15.89 10.87
C ALA A 134 -5.31 -16.75 12.12
N GLU A 135 -5.55 -18.07 12.00
CA GLU A 135 -5.41 -19.02 13.11
C GLU A 135 -3.94 -19.28 13.51
N GLY A 136 -2.98 -19.00 12.59
CA GLY A 136 -1.54 -19.23 12.79
C GLY A 136 -0.71 -17.97 12.60
N HIS A 137 0.30 -17.79 13.44
CA HIS A 137 1.27 -16.70 13.35
C HIS A 137 2.70 -17.25 13.52
N PRO A 138 3.66 -16.83 12.67
CA PRO A 138 3.48 -15.96 11.50
C PRO A 138 2.61 -16.61 10.42
N THR A 139 1.86 -15.78 9.66
CA THR A 139 0.92 -16.24 8.64
C THR A 139 1.62 -16.42 7.31
N ALA A 140 1.66 -17.65 6.79
CA ALA A 140 2.24 -17.98 5.49
C ALA A 140 1.24 -17.76 4.34
N GLU A 141 1.73 -17.65 3.10
CA GLU A 141 0.89 -17.48 1.90
C GLU A 141 -0.04 -18.67 1.63
N THR A 142 0.28 -19.84 2.18
CA THR A 142 -0.52 -21.06 2.12
C THR A 142 -1.71 -21.07 3.09
N ALA A 143 -1.76 -20.13 4.04
CA ALA A 143 -2.90 -19.97 4.92
C ALA A 143 -4.17 -19.65 4.11
N LEU A 144 -5.28 -20.31 4.44
CA LEU A 144 -6.55 -20.12 3.75
C LEU A 144 -7.04 -18.68 3.94
N PRO A 145 -7.24 -17.90 2.87
CA PRO A 145 -7.81 -16.57 2.98
C PRO A 145 -9.25 -16.61 3.52
N ARG A 146 -9.49 -15.89 4.62
CA ARG A 146 -10.83 -15.76 5.26
C ARG A 146 -11.06 -14.29 5.63
N PRO A 147 -11.21 -13.39 4.64
CA PRO A 147 -11.36 -11.98 4.91
C PRO A 147 -12.60 -11.73 5.76
N PHE A 148 -12.51 -10.86 6.77
CA PHE A 148 -13.64 -10.51 7.63
C PHE A 148 -13.97 -9.01 7.59
N SER A 149 -13.64 -8.39 6.46
CA SER A 149 -14.10 -7.07 6.08
C SER A 149 -14.45 -7.03 4.59
N PRO A 150 -15.42 -6.21 4.16
CA PRO A 150 -15.74 -6.05 2.74
C PRO A 150 -14.52 -5.61 1.91
N TYR A 151 -13.66 -4.76 2.44
CA TYR A 151 -12.36 -4.41 1.83
C TYR A 151 -11.50 -5.65 1.57
N GLY A 152 -11.31 -6.51 2.58
CA GLY A 152 -10.54 -7.75 2.43
C GLY A 152 -11.11 -8.67 1.36
N VAL A 153 -12.45 -8.79 1.27
CA VAL A 153 -13.15 -9.54 0.22
C VAL A 153 -12.80 -8.98 -1.17
N THR A 154 -12.87 -7.65 -1.36
CA THR A 154 -12.57 -7.05 -2.67
C THR A 154 -11.09 -7.16 -3.05
N LYS A 155 -10.17 -7.11 -2.08
CA LYS A 155 -8.73 -7.34 -2.34
C LYS A 155 -8.45 -8.78 -2.72
N LEU A 156 -9.09 -9.74 -2.07
CA LEU A 156 -8.99 -11.16 -2.43
C LEU A 156 -9.58 -11.42 -3.82
N ALA A 157 -10.73 -10.84 -4.16
CA ALA A 157 -11.32 -10.95 -5.50
C ALA A 157 -10.37 -10.41 -6.59
N GLY A 158 -9.75 -9.24 -6.37
CA GLY A 158 -8.74 -8.69 -7.29
C GLY A 158 -7.51 -9.60 -7.42
N GLU A 159 -7.01 -10.16 -6.31
CA GLU A 159 -5.90 -11.11 -6.32
C GLU A 159 -6.23 -12.36 -7.14
N HIS A 160 -7.42 -12.94 -6.95
CA HIS A 160 -7.86 -14.10 -7.73
C HIS A 160 -7.99 -13.77 -9.22
N LEU A 161 -8.50 -12.59 -9.59
CA LEU A 161 -8.53 -12.15 -10.98
C LEU A 161 -7.11 -12.11 -11.58
N VAL A 162 -6.17 -11.49 -10.89
CA VAL A 162 -4.77 -11.39 -11.35
C VAL A 162 -4.17 -12.78 -11.58
N LEU A 163 -4.30 -13.69 -10.61
CA LEU A 163 -3.79 -15.06 -10.72
C LEU A 163 -4.50 -15.84 -11.84
N LEU A 164 -5.81 -15.61 -12.03
CA LEU A 164 -6.60 -16.23 -13.09
C LEU A 164 -6.09 -15.82 -14.47
N TYR A 165 -5.79 -14.53 -14.69
CA TYR A 165 -5.22 -14.03 -15.96
C TYR A 165 -3.81 -14.56 -16.19
N GLY A 166 -3.01 -14.66 -15.13
CA GLY A 166 -1.69 -15.32 -15.23
C GLY A 166 -1.81 -16.75 -15.72
N ARG A 167 -2.72 -17.53 -15.13
CA ARG A 167 -2.90 -18.95 -15.46
C ARG A 167 -3.47 -19.19 -16.86
N ASN A 168 -4.48 -18.41 -17.28
CA ASN A 168 -5.22 -18.69 -18.51
C ASN A 168 -4.66 -17.98 -19.75
N PHE A 169 -4.02 -16.81 -19.56
CA PHE A 169 -3.51 -15.99 -20.66
C PHE A 169 -1.99 -15.84 -20.65
N GLY A 170 -1.30 -16.44 -19.67
CA GLY A 170 0.15 -16.36 -19.56
C GLY A 170 0.68 -14.98 -19.13
N LEU A 171 -0.18 -14.10 -18.58
CA LEU A 171 0.27 -12.80 -18.08
C LEU A 171 1.26 -13.01 -16.93
N PRO A 172 2.48 -12.42 -16.95
CA PRO A 172 3.50 -12.63 -15.93
C PRO A 172 3.16 -11.87 -14.64
N VAL A 173 2.32 -12.46 -13.78
CA VAL A 173 1.74 -11.81 -12.60
C VAL A 173 2.46 -12.12 -11.30
N VAL A 174 2.51 -11.14 -10.39
CA VAL A 174 2.87 -11.26 -8.98
C VAL A 174 1.88 -10.48 -8.14
N ALA A 175 1.40 -11.07 -7.05
CA ALA A 175 0.57 -10.38 -6.05
C ALA A 175 1.37 -10.20 -4.74
N LEU A 176 1.40 -8.99 -4.20
CA LEU A 176 2.08 -8.64 -2.96
C LEU A 176 1.04 -8.38 -1.86
N ARG A 177 0.95 -9.24 -0.85
CA ARG A 177 0.09 -9.05 0.32
C ARG A 177 0.81 -8.18 1.34
N TYR A 178 0.59 -6.87 1.28
CA TYR A 178 1.20 -5.94 2.24
C TYR A 178 0.59 -6.12 3.63
N PHE A 179 1.45 -6.29 4.60
CA PHE A 179 1.14 -6.06 6.01
C PHE A 179 1.24 -4.56 6.29
N THR A 180 0.80 -4.11 7.44
CA THR A 180 0.52 -2.69 7.69
C THR A 180 1.66 -1.76 7.28
N VAL A 181 1.55 -1.13 6.10
CA VAL A 181 2.58 -0.22 5.59
C VAL A 181 2.49 1.13 6.30
N TYR A 182 3.65 1.67 6.71
CA TYR A 182 3.77 2.97 7.38
C TYR A 182 4.98 3.76 6.86
N GLY A 183 5.05 5.04 7.18
CA GLY A 183 6.15 5.93 6.78
C GLY A 183 5.68 7.28 6.25
N PRO A 184 6.60 8.13 5.77
CA PRO A 184 6.29 9.41 5.15
C PRO A 184 5.20 9.30 4.06
N ARG A 185 4.35 10.31 3.91
CA ARG A 185 3.18 10.34 3.00
C ARG A 185 2.06 9.35 3.36
N GLN A 186 2.10 8.74 4.54
CA GLN A 186 0.99 7.93 5.00
C GLN A 186 -0.30 8.74 5.00
N ARG A 187 -1.41 8.13 4.52
CA ARG A 187 -2.70 8.83 4.39
C ARG A 187 -3.19 9.41 5.72
N PRO A 188 -3.92 10.53 5.69
CA PRO A 188 -4.40 11.22 6.91
C PRO A 188 -5.30 10.37 7.81
N ASP A 189 -6.04 9.40 7.23
CA ASP A 189 -6.94 8.49 7.93
C ASP A 189 -6.24 7.34 8.67
N MET A 190 -4.98 7.08 8.35
CA MET A 190 -4.22 5.97 8.94
C MET A 190 -3.67 6.29 10.35
N ALA A 191 -3.47 5.22 11.13
CA ALA A 191 -3.20 5.33 12.56
C ALA A 191 -2.01 6.23 12.91
N PHE A 192 -0.83 5.98 12.36
CA PHE A 192 0.36 6.74 12.75
C PHE A 192 0.30 8.20 12.30
N GLN A 193 -0.31 8.50 11.16
CA GLN A 193 -0.49 9.89 10.74
C GLN A 193 -1.46 10.62 11.68
N ARG A 194 -2.55 9.97 12.10
CA ARG A 194 -3.47 10.52 13.10
C ARG A 194 -2.77 10.72 14.45
N PHE A 195 -1.96 9.76 14.89
CA PHE A 195 -1.22 9.86 16.14
C PHE A 195 -0.20 11.00 16.11
N CYS A 196 0.56 11.14 15.04
CA CYS A 196 1.47 12.29 14.86
C CYS A 196 0.73 13.62 14.94
N ARG A 197 -0.45 13.74 14.29
CA ARG A 197 -1.27 14.98 14.36
C ARG A 197 -1.72 15.27 15.77
N SER A 198 -2.26 14.29 16.51
CA SER A 198 -2.68 14.44 17.89
C SER A 198 -1.52 14.86 18.80
N LEU A 199 -0.36 14.16 18.70
CA LEU A 199 0.82 14.49 19.50
C LEU A 199 1.35 15.89 19.25
N LEU A 200 1.43 16.32 17.98
CA LEU A 200 1.87 17.67 17.60
C LEU A 200 0.86 18.77 17.98
N ALA A 201 -0.42 18.43 18.07
CA ALA A 201 -1.47 19.32 18.57
C ALA A 201 -1.58 19.31 20.11
N ARG A 202 -0.84 18.41 20.80
CA ARG A 202 -0.97 18.16 22.24
C ARG A 202 -2.39 17.72 22.64
N GLU A 203 -3.03 16.94 21.78
CA GLU A 203 -4.34 16.36 21.98
C GLU A 203 -4.22 14.85 22.34
N PRO A 204 -5.22 14.27 23.04
CA PRO A 204 -5.23 12.85 23.32
C PRO A 204 -5.20 11.99 22.05
N VAL A 205 -4.36 10.96 22.03
CA VAL A 205 -4.29 9.97 20.97
C VAL A 205 -5.46 8.99 21.12
N THR A 206 -6.37 8.94 20.14
CA THR A 206 -7.49 8.01 20.15
C THR A 206 -7.06 6.64 19.68
N VAL A 207 -7.20 5.63 20.56
CA VAL A 207 -6.90 4.23 20.32
C VAL A 207 -8.17 3.40 20.42
N TYR A 208 -8.44 2.60 19.39
CA TYR A 208 -9.57 1.68 19.38
C TYR A 208 -9.17 0.35 20.02
N GLY A 209 -10.00 -0.17 20.94
CA GLY A 209 -9.63 -1.31 21.78
C GLY A 209 -8.77 -0.89 22.98
N ASP A 210 -7.98 -1.82 23.49
CA ASP A 210 -7.12 -1.61 24.67
C ASP A 210 -5.67 -1.22 24.32
N GLY A 211 -5.33 -1.12 23.02
CA GLY A 211 -4.00 -0.78 22.54
C GLY A 211 -2.98 -1.93 22.55
N ARG A 212 -3.38 -3.15 22.98
CA ARG A 212 -2.53 -4.36 22.96
C ARG A 212 -2.57 -5.10 21.63
N GLN A 213 -3.42 -4.66 20.69
CA GLN A 213 -3.40 -5.23 19.34
C GLN A 213 -2.01 -5.04 18.74
N SER A 214 -1.44 -6.14 18.24
CA SER A 214 -0.13 -6.12 17.59
C SER A 214 -0.25 -6.16 16.08
N ARG A 215 0.69 -5.53 15.42
CA ARG A 215 0.80 -5.50 13.95
C ARG A 215 2.23 -5.73 13.53
N ASP A 216 2.37 -6.45 12.46
CA ASP A 216 3.58 -6.42 11.64
C ASP A 216 3.53 -5.13 10.81
N PHE A 217 4.44 -4.22 11.09
CA PHE A 217 4.54 -2.95 10.39
C PHE A 217 5.67 -2.99 9.37
N THR A 218 5.34 -2.65 8.11
CA THR A 218 6.27 -2.61 6.99
C THR A 218 6.59 -1.17 6.63
N PHE A 219 7.85 -0.77 6.70
CA PHE A 219 8.22 0.58 6.27
C PHE A 219 8.01 0.76 4.76
N VAL A 220 7.58 1.94 4.34
CA VAL A 220 7.19 2.19 2.93
C VAL A 220 8.33 1.92 1.94
N ALA A 221 9.58 2.20 2.30
CA ALA A 221 10.71 1.91 1.43
C ALA A 221 10.90 0.39 1.21
N ASP A 222 10.64 -0.44 2.22
CA ASP A 222 10.68 -1.89 2.09
C ASP A 222 9.54 -2.42 1.21
N ALA A 223 8.33 -1.83 1.33
CA ALA A 223 7.23 -2.15 0.43
C ALA A 223 7.55 -1.78 -1.03
N VAL A 224 8.22 -0.65 -1.26
CA VAL A 224 8.69 -0.21 -2.58
C VAL A 224 9.78 -1.15 -3.12
N GLU A 225 10.74 -1.55 -2.29
CA GLU A 225 11.78 -2.51 -2.69
C GLU A 225 11.16 -3.87 -3.07
N ALA A 226 10.15 -4.35 -2.34
CA ALA A 226 9.44 -5.58 -2.69
C ALA A 226 8.79 -5.48 -4.09
N ASN A 227 8.18 -4.33 -4.45
CA ASN A 227 7.66 -4.10 -5.81
C ASN A 227 8.76 -4.15 -6.87
N TRP A 228 9.87 -3.47 -6.62
CA TRP A 228 11.02 -3.48 -7.52
C TRP A 228 11.56 -4.89 -7.73
N ARG A 229 11.74 -5.67 -6.66
CA ARG A 229 12.19 -7.06 -6.72
C ARG A 229 11.21 -7.96 -7.43
N ALA A 230 9.90 -7.80 -7.21
CA ALA A 230 8.86 -8.54 -7.90
C ALA A 230 8.93 -8.37 -9.43
N TRP A 231 9.34 -7.18 -9.90
CA TRP A 231 9.58 -6.97 -11.33
C TRP A 231 10.92 -7.57 -11.80
N ARG A 232 12.00 -7.26 -11.06
CA ARG A 232 13.37 -7.52 -11.54
C ARG A 232 13.86 -8.95 -11.34
N ARG A 233 13.19 -9.75 -10.48
CA ARG A 233 13.59 -11.12 -10.22
C ARG A 233 13.02 -12.09 -11.25
N PRO A 234 13.88 -12.80 -12.02
CA PRO A 234 13.44 -13.87 -12.90
C PRO A 234 12.73 -14.97 -12.10
N GLY A 235 11.62 -15.51 -12.63
CA GLY A 235 10.89 -16.59 -11.99
C GLY A 235 9.94 -16.18 -10.87
N ALA A 236 9.94 -14.93 -10.40
CA ALA A 236 8.96 -14.45 -9.43
C ALA A 236 7.54 -14.67 -9.97
N SER A 237 6.68 -15.34 -9.20
CA SER A 237 5.30 -15.65 -9.61
C SER A 237 4.41 -15.96 -8.41
N GLY A 238 3.09 -15.76 -8.57
CA GLY A 238 2.11 -16.05 -7.54
C GLY A 238 2.03 -14.98 -6.47
N VAL A 239 1.95 -15.38 -5.20
CA VAL A 239 1.65 -14.50 -4.06
C VAL A 239 2.84 -14.42 -3.12
N TYR A 240 3.13 -13.23 -2.59
CA TYR A 240 4.15 -13.01 -1.57
C TYR A 240 3.62 -12.13 -0.44
N ASN A 241 3.88 -12.52 0.79
CA ASN A 241 3.70 -11.65 1.94
C ASN A 241 4.81 -10.61 2.00
N VAL A 242 4.43 -9.36 2.26
CA VAL A 242 5.36 -8.26 2.47
C VAL A 242 5.14 -7.72 3.87
N GLY A 243 5.86 -8.30 4.83
CA GLY A 243 5.84 -7.94 6.24
C GLY A 243 7.19 -7.42 6.69
N GLY A 244 7.20 -6.50 7.63
CA GLY A 244 8.43 -5.88 8.17
C GLY A 244 9.24 -6.79 9.09
N GLY A 245 8.60 -7.83 9.64
CA GLY A 245 9.19 -8.74 10.63
C GLY A 245 9.20 -8.18 12.06
N ASP A 246 8.84 -6.91 12.23
CA ASP A 246 8.70 -6.26 13.54
C ASP A 246 7.21 -6.24 13.95
N GLU A 247 6.82 -7.24 14.72
CA GLU A 247 5.52 -7.25 15.37
C GLU A 247 5.58 -6.43 16.65
N ILE A 248 4.78 -5.37 16.75
CA ILE A 248 4.77 -4.47 17.90
C ILE A 248 3.34 -4.16 18.33
N GLU A 249 3.13 -3.99 19.64
CA GLU A 249 1.88 -3.48 20.18
C GLU A 249 1.67 -2.00 19.81
N LEU A 250 0.41 -1.62 19.60
CA LEU A 250 0.09 -0.25 19.22
C LEU A 250 0.50 0.78 20.28
N ARG A 251 0.46 0.39 21.58
CA ARG A 251 0.91 1.24 22.70
C ARG A 251 2.39 1.58 22.60
N ASP A 252 3.21 0.58 22.26
CA ASP A 252 4.66 0.77 22.14
C ASP A 252 5.00 1.65 20.94
N ALA A 253 4.30 1.45 19.82
CA ALA A 253 4.45 2.33 18.65
C ALA A 253 4.07 3.79 18.98
N ILE A 254 3.03 4.03 19.79
CA ILE A 254 2.64 5.38 20.25
C ILE A 254 3.73 5.97 21.17
N ALA A 255 4.33 5.15 22.05
CA ALA A 255 5.41 5.62 22.92
C ALA A 255 6.64 6.05 22.09
N ILE A 256 7.03 5.26 21.07
CA ILE A 256 8.12 5.60 20.15
C ILE A 256 7.83 6.90 19.40
N LEU A 257 6.61 7.09 18.88
CA LEU A 257 6.20 8.35 18.24
C LEU A 257 6.26 9.52 19.21
N GLY A 258 5.86 9.33 20.46
CA GLY A 258 5.95 10.34 21.52
C GLY A 258 7.38 10.80 21.75
N LEU A 259 8.34 9.87 21.83
CA LEU A 259 9.76 10.18 21.93
C LEU A 259 10.28 10.93 20.70
N ALA A 260 9.92 10.46 19.49
CA ALA A 260 10.37 11.10 18.24
C ALA A 260 9.81 12.51 18.04
N LEU A 261 8.66 12.83 18.63
CA LEU A 261 7.98 14.13 18.52
C LEU A 261 8.21 15.03 19.76
N ASP A 262 8.96 14.56 20.76
CA ASP A 262 9.12 15.24 22.06
C ASP A 262 7.75 15.58 22.69
N ALA A 263 6.88 14.60 22.72
CA ALA A 263 5.52 14.71 23.22
C ALA A 263 5.18 13.54 24.15
N LYS A 264 4.51 13.83 25.28
CA LYS A 264 4.02 12.77 26.18
C LYS A 264 2.65 12.33 25.69
N PRO A 265 2.47 11.06 25.24
CA PRO A 265 1.18 10.58 24.78
C PRO A 265 0.17 10.52 25.93
N GLU A 266 -0.99 11.17 25.75
CA GLU A 266 -2.20 10.86 26.51
C GLU A 266 -3.09 10.00 25.63
N ILE A 267 -3.52 8.83 26.11
CA ILE A 267 -4.28 7.87 25.31
C ILE A 267 -5.73 7.85 25.77
N ARG A 268 -6.65 8.08 24.80
CA ARG A 268 -8.08 7.88 25.00
C ARG A 268 -8.51 6.61 24.26
N PHE A 269 -9.06 5.65 25.03
CA PHE A 269 -9.55 4.39 24.48
C PHE A 269 -10.99 4.50 24.02
N GLU A 270 -11.28 3.94 22.85
CA GLU A 270 -12.61 3.87 22.22
C GLU A 270 -12.96 2.41 21.90
N PRO A 271 -14.24 2.04 21.78
CA PRO A 271 -14.63 0.68 21.42
C PRO A 271 -13.97 0.21 20.12
N ARG A 272 -13.58 -1.06 20.08
CA ARG A 272 -12.97 -1.68 18.89
C ARG A 272 -14.00 -1.81 17.78
N PRO A 273 -13.74 -1.28 16.56
CA PRO A 273 -14.64 -1.46 15.43
C PRO A 273 -14.57 -2.88 14.86
N PRO A 274 -15.64 -3.34 14.18
CA PRO A 274 -15.63 -4.63 13.49
C PRO A 274 -14.60 -4.67 12.34
N GLY A 275 -14.04 -5.85 12.08
CA GLY A 275 -13.10 -6.07 10.97
C GLY A 275 -11.64 -5.71 11.27
N ASP A 276 -11.30 -5.33 12.50
CA ASP A 276 -9.92 -5.00 12.88
C ASP A 276 -9.30 -6.22 13.60
N PRO A 277 -8.26 -6.92 13.04
CA PRO A 277 -7.65 -8.11 13.63
C PRO A 277 -6.98 -7.77 14.97
N LEU A 278 -6.84 -8.76 15.88
CA LEU A 278 -6.07 -8.58 17.12
C LEU A 278 -4.58 -8.62 16.85
N ARG A 279 -4.16 -9.50 15.97
CA ARG A 279 -2.75 -9.74 15.66
C ARG A 279 -2.54 -9.92 14.15
N THR A 280 -1.46 -9.37 13.62
CA THR A 280 -0.98 -9.68 12.28
C THR A 280 0.54 -9.83 12.31
N CYS A 281 1.04 -10.95 11.75
CA CYS A 281 2.46 -11.24 11.64
C CYS A 281 2.69 -12.02 10.34
N ALA A 282 3.56 -11.54 9.47
CA ALA A 282 3.86 -12.18 8.19
C ALA A 282 4.91 -13.27 8.34
N ASP A 283 4.68 -14.40 7.68
CA ASP A 283 5.78 -15.26 7.26
C ASP A 283 6.30 -14.73 5.92
N ALA A 284 7.49 -14.13 5.93
CA ALA A 284 8.15 -13.56 4.74
C ALA A 284 9.21 -14.51 4.14
N THR A 285 9.25 -15.77 4.56
CA THR A 285 10.25 -16.77 4.11
C THR A 285 10.27 -16.90 2.59
N ARG A 286 9.10 -16.92 1.97
CA ARG A 286 8.96 -17.01 0.51
C ARG A 286 9.46 -15.76 -0.20
N LEU A 287 9.18 -14.57 0.35
CA LEU A 287 9.69 -13.29 -0.16
C LEU A 287 11.23 -13.31 -0.17
N GLU A 288 11.83 -13.76 0.93
CA GLU A 288 13.29 -13.82 1.07
C GLU A 288 13.90 -14.84 0.09
N ALA A 289 13.32 -16.02 -0.03
CA ALA A 289 13.84 -17.08 -0.91
C ALA A 289 13.75 -16.74 -2.40
N ASP A 290 12.59 -16.27 -2.87
CA ASP A 290 12.32 -16.07 -4.30
C ASP A 290 12.73 -14.67 -4.79
N LEU A 291 12.54 -13.62 -3.97
CA LEU A 291 12.87 -12.24 -4.35
C LEU A 291 14.23 -11.78 -3.81
N GLU A 292 14.93 -12.60 -3.03
CA GLU A 292 16.20 -12.28 -2.35
C GLU A 292 16.10 -10.96 -1.57
N PHE A 293 14.97 -10.78 -0.91
CA PHE A 293 14.67 -9.55 -0.18
C PHE A 293 14.01 -9.85 1.16
N ARG A 294 14.52 -9.20 2.19
CA ARG A 294 13.93 -9.13 3.52
C ARG A 294 13.80 -7.67 3.92
N PRO A 295 12.66 -7.22 4.46
CA PRO A 295 12.51 -5.90 5.05
C PRO A 295 13.62 -5.60 6.07
N ARG A 296 14.12 -4.36 6.08
CA ARG A 296 15.34 -4.00 6.83
C ARG A 296 15.17 -2.81 7.73
N VAL A 297 14.11 -2.01 7.54
CA VAL A 297 13.92 -0.79 8.33
C VAL A 297 13.20 -1.14 9.63
N GLY A 298 13.90 -1.09 10.74
CA GLY A 298 13.33 -1.30 12.07
C GLY A 298 12.30 -0.22 12.43
N ILE A 299 11.36 -0.58 13.28
CA ILE A 299 10.18 0.24 13.60
C ILE A 299 10.55 1.61 14.17
N GLU A 300 11.55 1.70 15.03
CA GLU A 300 12.00 2.96 15.64
C GLU A 300 12.48 3.96 14.58
N HIS A 301 13.33 3.48 13.66
CA HIS A 301 13.84 4.30 12.56
C HIS A 301 12.74 4.77 11.63
N GLY A 302 11.83 3.86 11.25
CA GLY A 302 10.71 4.18 10.36
C GLY A 302 9.71 5.15 11.00
N LEU A 303 9.40 5.00 12.29
CA LEU A 303 8.52 5.93 13.02
C LEU A 303 9.17 7.30 13.21
N ALA A 304 10.48 7.37 13.44
CA ALA A 304 11.21 8.64 13.48
C ALA A 304 11.13 9.38 12.12
N ALA A 305 11.30 8.66 11.01
CA ALA A 305 11.16 9.23 9.67
C ALA A 305 9.70 9.72 9.40
N GLN A 306 8.70 8.97 9.80
CA GLN A 306 7.30 9.39 9.69
C GLN A 306 6.99 10.61 10.56
N ALA A 307 7.49 10.65 11.79
CA ALA A 307 7.33 11.76 12.72
C ALA A 307 7.96 13.05 12.17
N ALA A 308 9.17 12.97 11.63
CA ALA A 308 9.85 14.10 11.01
C ALA A 308 9.03 14.65 9.83
N TRP A 309 8.58 13.77 8.93
CA TRP A 309 7.74 14.17 7.80
C TRP A 309 6.41 14.78 8.25
N ALA A 310 5.75 14.21 9.26
CA ALA A 310 4.49 14.75 9.79
C ALA A 310 4.66 16.15 10.38
N ARG A 311 5.80 16.43 11.04
CA ARG A 311 6.13 17.75 11.56
C ARG A 311 6.28 18.78 10.45
N GLU A 312 7.00 18.43 9.37
CA GLU A 312 7.16 19.29 8.20
C GLU A 312 5.82 19.56 7.49
N LEU A 313 5.01 18.52 7.31
CA LEU A 313 3.69 18.63 6.70
C LEU A 313 2.80 19.62 7.47
N ILE A 314 2.67 19.44 8.80
CA ILE A 314 1.80 20.26 9.63
C ILE A 314 2.34 21.69 9.73
N ALA A 315 3.64 21.90 9.75
CA ALA A 315 4.23 23.23 9.71
C ALA A 315 3.86 23.95 8.39
N ALA A 316 3.92 23.25 7.26
CA ALA A 316 3.55 23.81 5.95
C ALA A 316 2.03 24.04 5.78
N GLU A 317 1.17 23.30 6.48
CA GLU A 317 -0.29 23.53 6.50
C GLU A 317 -0.70 24.78 7.33
N ARG A 318 0.18 25.23 8.23
CA ARG A 318 -0.05 26.41 9.10
C ARG A 318 0.53 27.71 8.54
N ALA A 319 1.43 27.60 7.55
CA ALA A 319 2.07 28.74 6.88
C ALA A 319 1.22 29.28 5.73
#